data_735802abdcf00db5b6b9a4f8c08976fc
#
_entry.id   735802abdcf00db5b6b9a4f8c08976fc
#
_cell.length_a   1.000
_cell.length_b   1.000
_cell.length_c   1.000
_cell.angle_alpha   90.00
_cell.angle_beta   90.00
_cell.angle_gamma   90.00
#
_symmetry.space_group_name_H-M   'P 1'
#
loop_
_entity.id
_entity.type
_entity.pdbx_description
1 polymer ?
#
loop_
_entity_poly.entity_id
_entity_poly.type
_entity_poly.pdbx_seq_one_letter_code
_entity_poly.pdbx_strand_id
1 'polypeptide(L)'
;LMEESQKAQYDSLHEIDAYKQQMTEAKRQRDIMRANGEDNTPEEKLIRESQFMRAELVRLKQKWRNIQNAIDEEMAQYEHEIDRLKQLRHEKSEALQLWLFHHFVMKSSRGEERDLVDIFQFTPRGMPPAGSGECCAPKLLQYAFDKGMKPLCMAEFWWGDSPRHVIRQHGEYYPSCRGKCLPILTF
;
A
#
# COMPACT_ATOMS: atom_id res chain seq x y z
N LEU A 1 -13.80 5.43 9.29
CA LEU A 1 -12.99 6.63 9.53
C LEU A 1 -12.86 7.52 8.28
N MET A 2 -12.48 7.03 7.10
CA MET A 2 -12.39 7.87 5.88
C MET A 2 -13.74 8.49 5.51
N GLU A 3 -14.83 7.73 5.55
CA GLU A 3 -16.18 8.24 5.31
C GLU A 3 -16.62 9.22 6.41
N GLU A 4 -16.25 8.94 7.66
CA GLU A 4 -16.53 9.84 8.79
C GLU A 4 -15.78 11.16 8.67
N SER A 5 -14.52 11.14 8.26
CA SER A 5 -13.73 12.35 7.99
C SER A 5 -14.37 13.20 6.89
N GLN A 6 -14.74 12.57 5.77
CA GLN A 6 -15.42 13.28 4.66
C GLN A 6 -16.75 13.87 5.09
N LYS A 7 -17.53 13.12 5.88
CA LYS A 7 -18.80 13.60 6.43
C LYS A 7 -18.59 14.77 7.38
N ALA A 8 -17.64 14.68 8.30
CA ALA A 8 -17.32 15.75 9.23
C ALA A 8 -16.89 17.04 8.51
N GLN A 9 -16.09 16.91 7.45
CA GLN A 9 -15.70 18.05 6.60
C GLN A 9 -16.92 18.68 5.91
N TYR A 10 -17.79 17.87 5.33
CA TYR A 10 -19.01 18.34 4.67
C TYR A 10 -19.94 19.05 5.65
N ASP A 11 -20.24 18.42 6.79
CA ASP A 11 -21.11 18.98 7.83
C ASP A 11 -20.52 20.27 8.40
N SER A 12 -19.21 20.34 8.63
CA SER A 12 -18.49 21.53 9.07
C SER A 12 -18.66 22.70 8.11
N LEU A 13 -18.46 22.48 6.82
CA LEU A 13 -18.62 23.51 5.80
C LEU A 13 -20.05 24.02 5.77
N HIS A 14 -21.01 23.12 5.78
CA HIS A 14 -22.43 23.46 5.75
C HIS A 14 -22.88 24.27 6.99
N GLU A 15 -22.53 23.82 8.19
CA GLU A 15 -22.92 24.47 9.43
C GLU A 15 -22.25 25.85 9.58
N ILE A 16 -20.96 25.95 9.24
CA ILE A 16 -20.22 27.22 9.28
C ILE A 16 -20.79 28.24 8.26
N ASP A 17 -21.08 27.78 7.04
CA ASP A 17 -21.59 28.69 6.00
C ASP A 17 -23.04 29.14 6.28
N ALA A 18 -23.88 28.24 6.79
CA ALA A 18 -25.22 28.62 7.25
C ALA A 18 -25.16 29.67 8.37
N TYR A 19 -24.25 29.49 9.33
CA TYR A 19 -24.07 30.46 10.41
C TYR A 19 -23.54 31.81 9.91
N LYS A 20 -22.61 31.83 8.95
CA LYS A 20 -22.13 33.07 8.31
C LYS A 20 -23.25 33.82 7.58
N GLN A 21 -24.17 33.11 6.91
CA GLN A 21 -25.35 33.70 6.27
C GLN A 21 -26.26 34.34 7.30
N GLN A 22 -26.54 33.69 8.44
CA GLN A 22 -27.29 34.25 9.55
C GLN A 22 -26.61 35.50 10.09
N MET A 23 -25.30 35.52 10.27
CA MET A 23 -24.55 36.69 10.72
C MET A 23 -24.66 37.86 9.72
N THR A 24 -24.64 37.57 8.43
CA THR A 24 -24.76 38.58 7.37
C THR A 24 -26.15 39.20 7.38
N GLU A 25 -27.20 38.38 7.50
CA GLU A 25 -28.57 38.88 7.58
C GLU A 25 -28.82 39.67 8.88
N ALA A 26 -28.34 39.19 10.02
CA ALA A 26 -28.42 39.91 11.29
C ALA A 26 -27.67 41.26 11.24
N LYS A 27 -26.54 41.33 10.52
CA LYS A 27 -25.84 42.59 10.29
C LYS A 27 -26.67 43.53 9.44
N ARG A 28 -27.27 43.06 8.34
CA ARG A 28 -28.13 43.86 7.48
C ARG A 28 -29.31 44.45 8.26
N GLN A 29 -29.95 43.65 9.10
CA GLN A 29 -31.08 44.12 9.97
C GLN A 29 -30.63 45.20 10.95
N ARG A 30 -29.49 45.04 11.62
CA ARG A 30 -28.93 46.05 12.52
C ARG A 30 -28.59 47.35 11.79
N ASP A 31 -28.10 47.27 10.56
CA ASP A 31 -27.78 48.47 9.77
C ASP A 31 -29.04 49.20 9.33
N ILE A 32 -30.13 48.49 9.04
CA ILE A 32 -31.47 49.09 8.77
C ILE A 32 -32.02 49.74 10.02
N MET A 33 -31.97 49.10 11.19
CA MET A 33 -32.43 49.67 12.46
C MET A 33 -31.70 50.97 12.80
N ARG A 34 -30.40 51.04 12.56
CA ARG A 34 -29.60 52.27 12.74
C ARG A 34 -30.01 53.37 11.77
N ALA A 35 -30.33 53.04 10.51
CA ALA A 35 -30.68 54.00 9.49
C ALA A 35 -32.09 54.63 9.72
N ASN A 36 -33.03 53.79 10.18
CA ASN A 36 -34.43 54.26 10.36
C ASN A 36 -34.66 55.10 11.62
N GLY A 37 -33.79 55.04 12.61
CA GLY A 37 -33.88 55.82 13.83
C GLY A 37 -35.16 55.61 14.68
N GLU A 38 -35.98 54.63 14.29
CA GLU A 38 -37.32 54.40 14.86
C GLU A 38 -37.35 53.43 16.03
N ASP A 39 -36.25 52.63 16.18
CA ASP A 39 -36.22 51.61 17.20
C ASP A 39 -35.43 52.12 18.42
N ASN A 40 -36.10 52.15 19.55
CA ASN A 40 -35.54 52.55 20.85
C ASN A 40 -34.54 51.49 21.39
N THR A 41 -33.96 50.66 20.49
CA THR A 41 -33.00 49.62 20.84
C THR A 41 -31.64 50.24 21.15
N PRO A 42 -31.13 50.13 22.38
CA PRO A 42 -29.84 50.73 22.73
C PRO A 42 -28.72 50.18 21.86
N GLU A 43 -27.86 51.03 21.30
CA GLU A 43 -26.70 50.64 20.47
C GLU A 43 -25.82 49.56 21.14
N GLU A 44 -25.73 49.65 22.48
CA GLU A 44 -25.04 48.60 23.25
C GLU A 44 -25.57 47.17 23.04
N LYS A 45 -26.91 47.02 22.86
CA LYS A 45 -27.55 45.73 22.62
C LYS A 45 -27.14 45.18 21.25
N LEU A 46 -27.13 46.01 20.23
CA LEU A 46 -26.73 45.64 18.86
C LEU A 46 -25.24 45.26 18.80
N ILE A 47 -24.41 45.95 19.58
CA ILE A 47 -22.98 45.63 19.70
C ILE A 47 -22.79 44.26 20.40
N ARG A 48 -23.48 44.04 21.53
CA ARG A 48 -23.42 42.78 22.28
C ARG A 48 -23.86 41.59 21.42
N GLU A 49 -24.94 41.74 20.67
CA GLU A 49 -25.39 40.70 19.73
C GLU A 49 -24.32 40.36 18.66
N SER A 50 -23.72 41.40 18.07
CA SER A 50 -22.64 41.21 17.09
C SER A 50 -21.43 40.50 17.68
N GLN A 51 -21.05 40.86 18.91
CA GLN A 51 -19.94 40.19 19.63
C GLN A 51 -20.28 38.74 19.97
N PHE A 52 -21.50 38.47 20.42
CA PHE A 52 -21.99 37.14 20.71
C PHE A 52 -21.94 36.26 19.47
N MET A 53 -22.47 36.71 18.33
CA MET A 53 -22.44 35.94 17.08
C MET A 53 -21.00 35.62 16.60
N ARG A 54 -20.08 36.58 16.79
CA ARG A 54 -18.67 36.35 16.48
C ARG A 54 -18.04 35.26 17.39
N ALA A 55 -18.34 35.31 18.69
CA ALA A 55 -17.87 34.33 19.65
C ALA A 55 -18.43 32.95 19.34
N GLU A 56 -19.70 32.84 18.98
CA GLU A 56 -20.34 31.60 18.58
C GLU A 56 -19.71 31.02 17.29
N LEU A 57 -19.39 31.85 16.29
CA LEU A 57 -18.69 31.39 15.10
C LEU A 57 -17.32 30.83 15.45
N VAL A 58 -16.58 31.40 16.38
CA VAL A 58 -15.29 30.90 16.85
C VAL A 58 -15.47 29.56 17.56
N ARG A 59 -16.49 29.44 18.44
CA ARG A 59 -16.81 28.16 19.13
C ARG A 59 -17.18 27.07 18.15
N LEU A 60 -18.00 27.40 17.14
CA LEU A 60 -18.42 26.48 16.11
C LEU A 60 -17.23 25.96 15.30
N LYS A 61 -16.32 26.83 14.86
CA LYS A 61 -15.08 26.44 14.18
C LYS A 61 -14.19 25.58 15.06
N GLN A 62 -14.09 25.89 16.36
CA GLN A 62 -13.29 25.10 17.29
C GLN A 62 -13.90 23.70 17.52
N LYS A 63 -15.23 23.62 17.66
CA LYS A 63 -15.94 22.32 17.73
C LYS A 63 -15.56 21.40 16.57
N TRP A 64 -15.67 21.92 15.34
CA TRP A 64 -15.38 21.14 14.15
C TRP A 64 -13.89 20.78 14.01
N ARG A 65 -13.01 21.70 14.40
CA ARG A 65 -11.58 21.40 14.44
C ARG A 65 -11.26 20.27 15.42
N ASN A 66 -11.88 20.27 16.59
CA ASN A 66 -11.68 19.22 17.59
C ASN A 66 -12.19 17.86 17.08
N ILE A 67 -13.34 17.83 16.41
CA ILE A 67 -13.88 16.62 15.79
C ILE A 67 -12.92 16.08 14.72
N GLN A 68 -12.45 16.94 13.81
CA GLN A 68 -11.53 16.56 12.76
C GLN A 68 -10.20 16.02 13.33
N ASN A 69 -9.63 16.73 14.31
CA ASN A 69 -8.39 16.31 14.97
C ASN A 69 -8.53 14.92 15.62
N ALA A 70 -9.66 14.63 16.27
CA ALA A 70 -9.89 13.33 16.88
C ALA A 70 -9.94 12.20 15.84
N ILE A 71 -10.58 12.44 14.70
CA ILE A 71 -10.61 11.48 13.59
C ILE A 71 -9.21 11.30 12.99
N ASP A 72 -8.48 12.38 12.78
CA ASP A 72 -7.13 12.35 12.20
C ASP A 72 -6.13 11.62 13.13
N GLU A 73 -6.24 11.82 14.45
CA GLU A 73 -5.43 11.11 15.45
C GLU A 73 -5.71 9.60 15.43
N GLU A 74 -6.98 9.21 15.33
CA GLU A 74 -7.36 7.79 15.24
C GLU A 74 -6.89 7.17 13.91
N MET A 75 -7.03 7.88 12.80
CA MET A 75 -6.51 7.44 11.49
C MET A 75 -4.99 7.23 11.53
N ALA A 76 -4.24 8.17 12.11
CA ALA A 76 -2.79 8.07 12.24
C ALA A 76 -2.34 6.85 13.05
N GLN A 77 -3.09 6.45 14.08
CA GLN A 77 -2.80 5.23 14.86
C GLN A 77 -2.95 3.97 13.99
N TYR A 78 -4.01 3.87 13.19
CA TYR A 78 -4.20 2.73 12.28
C TYR A 78 -3.17 2.71 11.16
N GLU A 79 -2.82 3.85 10.58
CA GLU A 79 -1.78 3.94 9.56
C GLU A 79 -0.42 3.46 10.10
N HIS A 80 -0.05 3.88 11.29
CA HIS A 80 1.17 3.43 11.97
C HIS A 80 1.18 1.91 12.18
N GLU A 81 0.08 1.34 12.66
CA GLU A 81 -0.04 -0.11 12.86
C GLU A 81 0.00 -0.90 11.54
N ILE A 82 -0.65 -0.39 10.50
CA ILE A 82 -0.59 -0.98 9.16
C ILE A 82 0.85 -1.01 8.64
N ASP A 83 1.59 0.07 8.80
CA ASP A 83 2.97 0.14 8.32
C ASP A 83 3.90 -0.77 9.16
N ARG A 84 3.69 -0.85 10.46
CA ARG A 84 4.37 -1.82 11.33
C ARG A 84 4.13 -3.26 10.87
N LEU A 85 2.88 -3.61 10.57
CA LEU A 85 2.51 -4.95 10.10
C LEU A 85 3.06 -5.26 8.70
N LYS A 86 3.09 -4.28 7.80
CA LYS A 86 3.73 -4.43 6.48
C LYS A 86 5.23 -4.72 6.61
N GLN A 87 5.92 -3.98 7.48
CA GLN A 87 7.34 -4.17 7.75
C GLN A 87 7.61 -5.56 8.32
N LEU A 88 6.86 -5.96 9.34
CA LEU A 88 6.99 -7.28 9.95
C LEU A 88 6.73 -8.42 8.95
N ARG A 89 5.74 -8.26 8.07
CA ARG A 89 5.47 -9.23 7.00
C ARG A 89 6.63 -9.31 6.02
N HIS A 90 7.22 -8.17 5.64
CA HIS A 90 8.37 -8.13 4.75
C HIS A 90 9.56 -8.89 5.34
N GLU A 91 9.95 -8.58 6.57
CA GLU A 91 11.05 -9.24 7.29
C GLU A 91 10.84 -10.75 7.42
N LYS A 92 9.63 -11.19 7.80
CA LYS A 92 9.31 -12.61 7.91
C LYS A 92 9.33 -13.32 6.55
N SER A 93 8.87 -12.64 5.49
CA SER A 93 8.89 -13.19 4.12
C SER A 93 10.31 -13.35 3.59
N GLU A 94 11.18 -12.37 3.83
CA GLU A 94 12.60 -12.47 3.45
C GLU A 94 13.32 -13.56 4.22
N ALA A 95 13.12 -13.63 5.54
CA ALA A 95 13.71 -14.66 6.37
C ALA A 95 13.26 -16.08 5.94
N LEU A 96 11.97 -16.26 5.66
CA LEU A 96 11.42 -17.51 5.17
C LEU A 96 12.00 -17.88 3.79
N GLN A 97 12.10 -16.91 2.89
CA GLN A 97 12.64 -17.14 1.55
C GLN A 97 14.11 -17.55 1.60
N LEU A 98 14.91 -16.90 2.44
CA LEU A 98 16.31 -17.28 2.65
C LEU A 98 16.43 -18.67 3.27
N TRP A 99 15.61 -18.99 4.24
CA TRP A 99 15.55 -20.32 4.84
C TRP A 99 15.20 -21.39 3.79
N LEU A 100 14.21 -21.15 2.93
CA LEU A 100 13.85 -22.05 1.83
C LEU A 100 15.00 -22.24 0.86
N PHE A 101 15.75 -21.21 0.50
CA PHE A 101 16.88 -21.31 -0.40
C PHE A 101 18.01 -22.16 0.17
N HIS A 102 18.30 -22.08 1.46
CA HIS A 102 19.26 -22.92 2.15
C HIS A 102 18.80 -24.38 2.28
N HIS A 103 17.50 -24.62 2.32
CA HIS A 103 16.95 -25.98 2.42
C HIS A 103 16.63 -26.60 1.05
N PHE A 104 16.75 -25.81 -0.01
CA PHE A 104 16.57 -26.31 -1.37
C PHE A 104 17.92 -26.74 -1.97
N VAL A 105 18.30 -27.96 -1.66
CA VAL A 105 19.58 -28.55 -2.10
C VAL A 105 19.41 -29.14 -3.48
N MET A 106 20.34 -28.83 -4.39
CA MET A 106 20.42 -29.33 -5.74
C MET A 106 21.63 -30.28 -5.87
N LYS A 107 21.46 -31.36 -6.62
CA LYS A 107 22.50 -32.36 -6.90
C LYS A 107 22.98 -32.22 -8.33
N SER A 108 24.31 -32.19 -8.54
CA SER A 108 24.91 -32.15 -9.86
C SER A 108 24.99 -33.54 -10.48
N SER A 109 25.31 -33.60 -11.77
CA SER A 109 25.57 -34.86 -12.49
C SER A 109 26.75 -35.66 -11.93
N ARG A 110 27.62 -35.03 -11.12
CA ARG A 110 28.78 -35.65 -10.45
C ARG A 110 28.47 -36.07 -9.02
N GLY A 111 27.25 -35.84 -8.54
CA GLY A 111 26.83 -36.15 -7.18
C GLY A 111 27.19 -35.08 -6.14
N GLU A 112 27.71 -33.92 -6.57
CA GLU A 112 27.92 -32.78 -5.67
C GLU A 112 26.56 -32.20 -5.26
N GLU A 113 26.44 -31.80 -4.00
CA GLU A 113 25.22 -31.17 -3.47
C GLU A 113 25.52 -29.74 -3.03
N ARG A 114 24.69 -28.78 -3.45
CA ARG A 114 24.75 -27.39 -3.04
C ARG A 114 23.35 -26.84 -2.87
N ASP A 115 23.19 -25.93 -1.90
CA ASP A 115 21.94 -25.18 -1.78
C ASP A 115 21.85 -24.09 -2.86
N LEU A 116 20.67 -23.47 -2.99
CA LEU A 116 20.46 -22.43 -3.99
C LEU A 116 21.30 -21.17 -3.70
N VAL A 117 21.59 -20.86 -2.46
CA VAL A 117 22.41 -19.69 -2.09
C VAL A 117 23.84 -19.91 -2.60
N ASP A 118 24.42 -21.07 -2.36
CA ASP A 118 25.74 -21.41 -2.84
C ASP A 118 25.85 -21.41 -4.36
N ILE A 119 24.82 -21.91 -5.06
CA ILE A 119 24.82 -21.93 -6.54
C ILE A 119 24.78 -20.51 -7.10
N PHE A 120 24.01 -19.61 -6.45
CA PHE A 120 23.80 -18.26 -6.96
C PHE A 120 24.81 -17.21 -6.49
N GLN A 121 25.65 -17.51 -5.48
CA GLN A 121 26.62 -16.55 -4.92
C GLN A 121 27.56 -15.93 -5.97
N PHE A 122 27.88 -16.67 -7.03
CA PHE A 122 28.77 -16.21 -8.12
C PHE A 122 28.02 -15.61 -9.31
N THR A 123 26.70 -15.52 -9.24
CA THR A 123 25.92 -14.81 -10.26
C THR A 123 25.97 -13.30 -10.04
N PRO A 124 25.70 -12.46 -11.05
CA PRO A 124 25.65 -11.01 -10.88
C PRO A 124 24.67 -10.52 -9.79
N ARG A 125 23.69 -11.33 -9.43
CA ARG A 125 22.72 -11.07 -8.37
C ARG A 125 23.20 -11.45 -6.98
N GLY A 126 24.09 -12.41 -6.87
CA GLY A 126 24.55 -12.98 -5.60
C GLY A 126 23.52 -13.78 -4.82
N MET A 127 22.25 -13.74 -5.23
CA MET A 127 21.13 -14.40 -4.55
C MET A 127 20.13 -14.99 -5.56
N PRO A 128 19.50 -16.15 -5.24
CA PRO A 128 18.49 -16.73 -6.09
C PRO A 128 17.22 -15.87 -6.14
N PRO A 129 16.66 -15.60 -7.33
CA PRO A 129 15.33 -15.00 -7.41
C PRO A 129 14.25 -15.98 -6.90
N ALA A 130 13.13 -15.43 -6.42
CA ALA A 130 11.99 -16.23 -6.00
C ALA A 130 11.54 -17.21 -7.08
N GLY A 131 11.28 -18.48 -6.70
CA GLY A 131 10.92 -19.56 -7.61
C GLY A 131 12.10 -20.14 -8.42
N SER A 132 13.35 -19.91 -8.02
CA SER A 132 14.52 -20.63 -8.56
C SER A 132 14.43 -22.11 -8.19
N GLY A 133 14.74 -23.00 -9.15
CA GLY A 133 14.62 -24.44 -8.96
C GLY A 133 13.22 -25.03 -9.19
N GLU A 134 12.19 -24.19 -9.24
CA GLU A 134 10.79 -24.60 -9.39
C GLU A 134 10.40 -24.96 -10.84
N CYS A 135 11.25 -24.65 -11.82
CA CYS A 135 11.00 -24.94 -13.22
C CYS A 135 11.12 -26.46 -13.52
N CYS A 136 10.54 -26.88 -14.65
CA CYS A 136 10.45 -28.29 -15.04
C CYS A 136 11.84 -28.94 -15.22
N ALA A 137 12.77 -28.30 -15.93
CA ALA A 137 14.10 -28.83 -16.20
C ALA A 137 14.90 -29.12 -14.93
N PRO A 138 15.09 -28.21 -13.98
CA PRO A 138 15.74 -28.52 -12.70
C PRO A 138 15.10 -29.71 -11.97
N LYS A 139 13.77 -29.77 -11.89
CA LYS A 139 13.05 -30.85 -11.19
C LYS A 139 13.25 -32.21 -11.85
N LEU A 140 13.20 -32.27 -13.19
CA LEU A 140 13.44 -33.50 -13.93
C LEU A 140 14.87 -34.01 -13.75
N LEU A 141 15.86 -33.12 -13.81
CA LEU A 141 17.27 -33.48 -13.61
C LEU A 141 17.52 -33.95 -12.18
N GLN A 142 16.97 -33.26 -11.17
CA GLN A 142 17.09 -33.72 -9.78
C GLN A 142 16.51 -35.12 -9.60
N TYR A 143 15.32 -35.39 -10.13
CA TYR A 143 14.72 -36.72 -10.08
C TYR A 143 15.62 -37.76 -10.75
N ALA A 144 16.18 -37.46 -11.95
CA ALA A 144 17.06 -38.38 -12.65
C ALA A 144 18.34 -38.68 -11.85
N PHE A 145 18.99 -37.66 -11.28
CA PHE A 145 20.21 -37.81 -10.47
C PHE A 145 19.94 -38.58 -9.17
N ASP A 146 18.85 -38.32 -8.51
CA ASP A 146 18.45 -39.06 -7.29
C ASP A 146 18.17 -40.52 -7.56
N LYS A 147 17.67 -40.85 -8.75
CA LYS A 147 17.45 -42.27 -9.19
C LYS A 147 18.66 -42.90 -9.87
N GLY A 148 19.80 -42.20 -9.88
CA GLY A 148 21.01 -42.72 -10.56
C GLY A 148 20.87 -42.81 -12.08
N MET A 149 19.91 -42.12 -12.67
CA MET A 149 19.71 -42.05 -14.11
C MET A 149 20.72 -41.11 -14.76
N LYS A 150 21.11 -41.40 -15.99
CA LYS A 150 21.97 -40.55 -16.80
C LYS A 150 21.13 -39.88 -17.91
N PRO A 151 20.79 -38.60 -17.78
CA PRO A 151 20.07 -37.86 -18.82
C PRO A 151 20.89 -37.85 -20.13
N LEU A 152 20.25 -38.14 -21.25
CA LEU A 152 20.90 -38.16 -22.57
C LEU A 152 20.67 -36.84 -23.31
N CYS A 153 19.46 -36.37 -23.32
CA CYS A 153 19.07 -35.09 -23.94
C CYS A 153 17.83 -34.55 -23.26
N MET A 154 17.59 -33.25 -23.42
CA MET A 154 16.41 -32.53 -22.91
C MET A 154 16.02 -31.45 -23.88
N ALA A 155 14.72 -31.20 -24.00
CA ALA A 155 14.16 -30.08 -24.72
C ALA A 155 12.98 -29.50 -23.93
N GLU A 156 12.87 -28.19 -23.87
CA GLU A 156 11.77 -27.47 -23.19
C GLU A 156 10.95 -26.70 -24.23
N PHE A 157 9.67 -26.85 -24.16
CA PHE A 157 8.73 -26.07 -24.97
C PHE A 157 7.66 -25.38 -24.10
N TRP A 158 7.09 -24.32 -24.62
CA TRP A 158 6.03 -23.60 -23.89
C TRP A 158 4.70 -24.31 -24.05
N TRP A 159 4.01 -24.52 -22.92
CA TRP A 159 2.68 -25.08 -22.89
C TRP A 159 1.68 -24.06 -22.34
N GLY A 160 0.68 -23.67 -23.12
CA GLY A 160 -0.40 -22.74 -22.73
C GLY A 160 -0.31 -21.37 -23.39
N ASP A 161 -1.05 -20.42 -22.82
CA ASP A 161 -1.12 -19.04 -23.32
C ASP A 161 0.17 -18.26 -23.06
N SER A 162 0.42 -17.24 -23.86
CA SER A 162 1.57 -16.36 -23.70
C SER A 162 1.47 -15.53 -22.41
N PRO A 163 2.52 -15.46 -21.58
CA PRO A 163 2.54 -14.59 -20.43
C PRO A 163 2.48 -13.10 -20.83
N ARG A 164 1.97 -12.26 -19.96
CA ARG A 164 1.76 -10.81 -20.25
C ARG A 164 3.04 -10.04 -20.59
N HIS A 165 4.19 -10.48 -20.09
CA HIS A 165 5.46 -9.72 -20.20
C HIS A 165 6.50 -10.35 -21.14
N VAL A 166 6.25 -11.54 -21.67
CA VAL A 166 7.17 -12.25 -22.56
C VAL A 166 6.35 -13.02 -23.59
N ILE A 167 6.59 -12.77 -24.87
CA ILE A 167 5.88 -13.48 -25.94
C ILE A 167 6.39 -14.94 -25.96
N ARG A 168 5.49 -15.88 -25.71
CA ARG A 168 5.71 -17.33 -25.80
C ARG A 168 4.60 -17.96 -26.61
N GLN A 169 4.92 -18.84 -27.50
CA GLN A 169 3.94 -19.54 -28.33
C GLN A 169 3.85 -21.00 -27.89
N HIS A 170 2.62 -21.49 -27.81
CA HIS A 170 2.35 -22.87 -27.44
C HIS A 170 3.07 -23.85 -28.41
N GLY A 171 3.78 -24.83 -27.85
CA GLY A 171 4.52 -25.84 -28.60
C GLY A 171 5.91 -25.42 -29.10
N GLU A 172 6.25 -24.13 -29.04
CA GLU A 172 7.57 -23.64 -29.45
C GLU A 172 8.65 -23.88 -28.39
N TYR A 173 9.86 -24.19 -28.86
CA TYR A 173 11.01 -24.44 -27.99
C TYR A 173 11.70 -23.15 -27.55
N TYR A 174 12.10 -23.15 -26.30
CA TYR A 174 12.77 -21.99 -25.70
C TYR A 174 13.97 -22.41 -24.84
N PRO A 175 15.07 -21.65 -24.86
CA PRO A 175 16.17 -21.91 -23.97
C PRO A 175 15.79 -21.65 -22.50
N SER A 176 16.51 -22.29 -21.58
CA SER A 176 16.38 -22.05 -20.15
C SER A 176 16.57 -20.57 -19.82
N CYS A 177 15.80 -20.05 -18.87
CA CYS A 177 15.93 -18.64 -18.46
C CYS A 177 17.29 -18.40 -17.78
N ARG A 178 17.95 -17.29 -18.16
CA ARG A 178 19.29 -16.95 -17.65
C ARG A 178 19.30 -16.61 -16.16
N GLY A 179 18.21 -16.09 -15.62
CA GLY A 179 18.16 -15.57 -14.26
C GLY A 179 17.80 -16.57 -13.18
N LYS A 180 17.17 -17.70 -13.52
CA LYS A 180 16.72 -18.71 -12.54
C LYS A 180 17.25 -20.12 -12.84
N CYS A 181 17.04 -20.61 -14.08
CA CYS A 181 17.35 -21.99 -14.42
C CYS A 181 18.82 -22.19 -14.81
N LEU A 182 19.38 -21.27 -15.60
CA LEU A 182 20.74 -21.42 -16.12
C LEU A 182 21.80 -21.63 -15.03
N PRO A 183 21.84 -20.87 -13.91
CA PRO A 183 22.82 -21.12 -12.85
C PRO A 183 22.72 -22.52 -12.26
N ILE A 184 21.49 -23.04 -12.12
CA ILE A 184 21.26 -24.40 -11.61
C ILE A 184 21.67 -25.46 -12.63
N LEU A 185 21.38 -25.26 -13.92
CA LEU A 185 21.67 -26.19 -15.00
C LEU A 185 23.16 -26.24 -15.36
N THR A 186 23.94 -25.26 -14.94
CA THR A 186 25.40 -25.18 -15.14
C THR A 186 26.19 -25.68 -13.93
N PHE A 187 25.57 -25.89 -12.81
CA PHE A 187 26.11 -26.58 -11.64
C PHE A 187 26.09 -28.09 -11.85
#